data_447530a53d470338e9c235fd7a8478ce
#
_entry.id   447530a53d470338e9c235fd7a8478ce
#
_cell.length_a   1.000
_cell.length_b   1.000
_cell.length_c   1.000
_cell.angle_alpha   90.00
_cell.angle_beta   90.00
_cell.angle_gamma   90.00
#
_symmetry.space_group_name_H-M   'P 1'
#
loop_
_entity.id
_entity.type
_entity.pdbx_description
1 polymer ?
#
loop_
_entity_poly.entity_id
_entity_poly.type
_entity_poly.pdbx_seq_one_letter_code
_entity_poly.pdbx_strand_id
1 'polypeptide(L)'
;MSLFIKKYKTSYGKTHCSIVDGYRINGKIKHKTIRKYGYLEDLEKQYDNPIDFLNSELINLKKKFETKVTVTFDKSEYNTFVDDTFNVGYAYLKKIFQDLDISSVLKNKQYSTNIEYSLSKACELLTYSRILDPGSIKYTYEHKNQFFEPFDLSLDDLYRCLNPLLDCKEDIFKTIWESTKDKYNRDASTSYYDCTNYYFEIEYDDEDIKDENGEIIKKGIRKRGPEKNHRPDPIVEMGLLLDKQGFPISYNIFPGNTSEKETLIPEIHNIKRRHNIDKIIVVADRGLNCSENMYKLSGLDLDQKNRDGYVYGQSVRGADSEFKEWILKDDYKIDKIIDEDGNEIIFKHKSRIYPKKMYVVRDDKGLTKSGNVKKQTITVDQKQMVYYSQKYADKQKRDRQMVIEKAKDLIKNPSAYTRATSYGAAGYINNIKFDKETGVVSNGSELSLNLEKIKEDEKFDGYYSIVTSEEHLSDLELRNIYKGLSKIEETFKITKSEFNARPINVRLEDHIDALFLICFISLVIIRLLQYDINNKYTIKNILEKIKNFKCTHETGNLYKFIGYKPEIQYLNRKLELDMDKKYNTRENIKKILKY
;
A
#
# COMPACT_ATOMS: atom_id res chain seq x y z
N MET A 1 -28.80 -1.93 -34.92
CA MET A 1 -29.63 -2.43 -36.04
C MET A 1 -30.19 -3.80 -35.68
N SER A 2 -31.50 -3.98 -35.71
CA SER A 2 -32.11 -5.29 -35.46
C SER A 2 -32.61 -5.86 -36.81
N LEU A 3 -31.69 -6.47 -37.55
CA LEU A 3 -32.01 -7.10 -38.83
C LEU A 3 -32.68 -8.44 -38.62
N PHE A 4 -33.84 -8.62 -39.27
CA PHE A 4 -34.58 -9.88 -39.28
C PHE A 4 -35.35 -10.09 -40.58
N ILE A 5 -35.70 -11.35 -40.84
CA ILE A 5 -36.50 -11.72 -42.01
C ILE A 5 -37.96 -11.41 -41.73
N LYS A 6 -38.56 -10.52 -42.53
CA LYS A 6 -39.99 -10.21 -42.50
C LYS A 6 -40.70 -10.96 -43.61
N LYS A 7 -41.70 -11.76 -43.23
CA LYS A 7 -42.60 -12.48 -44.15
C LYS A 7 -44.00 -11.91 -44.01
N TYR A 8 -44.67 -11.68 -45.09
CA TYR A 8 -46.09 -11.30 -45.06
C TYR A 8 -46.83 -11.88 -46.25
N LYS A 9 -48.07 -12.32 -46.06
CA LYS A 9 -48.93 -12.80 -47.12
C LYS A 9 -49.56 -11.63 -47.86
N THR A 10 -49.54 -11.68 -49.17
CA THR A 10 -50.20 -10.72 -50.05
C THR A 10 -51.69 -11.07 -50.20
N SER A 11 -52.50 -10.15 -50.74
CA SER A 11 -53.90 -10.40 -51.07
C SER A 11 -54.14 -11.53 -52.08
N TYR A 12 -53.10 -11.90 -52.82
CA TYR A 12 -53.10 -13.02 -53.81
C TYR A 12 -52.58 -14.34 -53.21
N GLY A 13 -52.47 -14.42 -51.85
CA GLY A 13 -52.06 -15.64 -51.16
C GLY A 13 -50.55 -15.98 -51.18
N LYS A 14 -49.73 -15.24 -51.92
CA LYS A 14 -48.26 -15.45 -52.00
C LYS A 14 -47.55 -14.83 -50.80
N THR A 15 -46.47 -15.47 -50.35
CA THR A 15 -45.66 -15.00 -49.20
C THR A 15 -44.46 -14.18 -49.67
N HIS A 16 -44.49 -12.86 -49.41
CA HIS A 16 -43.37 -11.97 -49.71
C HIS A 16 -42.33 -12.00 -48.60
N CYS A 17 -41.05 -12.13 -49.00
CA CYS A 17 -39.87 -12.19 -48.11
C CYS A 17 -39.00 -10.95 -48.27
N SER A 18 -38.57 -10.36 -47.16
CA SER A 18 -37.62 -9.24 -47.12
C SER A 18 -36.81 -9.26 -45.83
N ILE A 19 -35.60 -8.74 -45.89
CA ILE A 19 -34.82 -8.44 -44.69
C ILE A 19 -35.05 -6.96 -44.34
N VAL A 20 -35.44 -6.72 -43.09
CA VAL A 20 -35.78 -5.40 -42.59
C VAL A 20 -34.98 -5.07 -41.34
N ASP A 21 -34.70 -3.78 -41.12
CA ASP A 21 -34.18 -3.25 -39.88
C ASP A 21 -35.34 -2.72 -39.02
N GLY A 22 -35.42 -3.23 -37.79
CA GLY A 22 -36.40 -2.78 -36.81
C GLY A 22 -35.79 -1.69 -35.91
N TYR A 23 -36.46 -0.53 -35.86
CA TYR A 23 -36.04 0.59 -34.99
C TYR A 23 -37.23 1.23 -34.32
N ARG A 24 -37.00 1.97 -33.24
CA ARG A 24 -38.07 2.68 -32.52
C ARG A 24 -37.97 4.18 -32.75
N ILE A 25 -39.10 4.81 -33.06
CA ILE A 25 -39.27 6.27 -33.06
C ILE A 25 -40.49 6.60 -32.18
N ASN A 26 -40.29 7.44 -31.17
CA ASN A 26 -41.35 7.87 -30.24
C ASN A 26 -42.10 6.68 -29.61
N GLY A 27 -41.37 5.64 -29.17
CA GLY A 27 -41.92 4.44 -28.56
C GLY A 27 -42.56 3.44 -29.53
N LYS A 28 -42.81 3.79 -30.80
CA LYS A 28 -43.43 2.92 -31.84
C LYS A 28 -42.36 2.21 -32.67
N ILE A 29 -42.53 0.91 -32.88
CA ILE A 29 -41.66 0.12 -33.74
C ILE A 29 -41.91 0.46 -35.18
N LYS A 30 -40.87 0.81 -35.92
CA LYS A 30 -40.88 1.01 -37.38
C LYS A 30 -39.91 0.05 -38.03
N HIS A 31 -40.16 -0.31 -39.29
CA HIS A 31 -39.31 -1.18 -40.08
C HIS A 31 -38.87 -0.46 -41.34
N LYS A 32 -37.55 -0.52 -41.62
CA LYS A 32 -36.96 -0.07 -42.87
C LYS A 32 -36.51 -1.30 -43.65
N THR A 33 -37.04 -1.46 -44.87
CA THR A 33 -36.64 -2.57 -45.73
C THR A 33 -35.20 -2.36 -46.23
N ILE A 34 -34.32 -3.33 -45.93
CA ILE A 34 -32.92 -3.34 -46.37
C ILE A 34 -32.77 -4.06 -47.72
N ARG A 35 -33.42 -5.23 -47.87
CA ARG A 35 -33.38 -5.99 -49.09
C ARG A 35 -34.70 -6.77 -49.29
N LYS A 36 -35.24 -6.75 -50.53
CA LYS A 36 -36.40 -7.53 -50.92
C LYS A 36 -35.92 -8.75 -51.67
N TYR A 37 -36.50 -9.91 -51.40
CA TYR A 37 -36.16 -11.17 -52.03
C TYR A 37 -37.30 -11.72 -52.94
N GLY A 38 -38.47 -11.08 -52.93
CA GLY A 38 -39.61 -11.50 -53.70
C GLY A 38 -40.51 -12.49 -52.96
N TYR A 39 -41.17 -13.35 -53.73
CA TYR A 39 -42.09 -14.32 -53.14
C TYR A 39 -41.39 -15.62 -52.77
N LEU A 40 -41.77 -16.24 -51.67
CA LEU A 40 -41.22 -17.49 -51.17
C LEU A 40 -41.40 -18.61 -52.20
N GLU A 41 -42.56 -18.66 -52.83
CA GLU A 41 -42.88 -19.63 -53.89
C GLU A 41 -41.97 -19.52 -55.14
N ASP A 42 -41.40 -18.37 -55.38
CA ASP A 42 -40.41 -18.19 -56.47
C ASP A 42 -39.00 -18.52 -56.01
N LEU A 43 -38.68 -18.36 -54.75
CA LEU A 43 -37.43 -18.80 -54.16
C LEU A 43 -37.34 -20.33 -54.02
N GLU A 44 -38.48 -21.03 -53.82
CA GLU A 44 -38.57 -22.49 -53.78
C GLU A 44 -38.22 -23.13 -55.14
N LYS A 45 -38.35 -22.37 -56.22
CA LYS A 45 -37.93 -22.83 -57.55
C LYS A 45 -36.43 -22.67 -57.81
N GLN A 46 -35.75 -21.84 -56.99
CA GLN A 46 -34.35 -21.49 -57.21
C GLN A 46 -33.40 -22.12 -56.16
N TYR A 47 -33.92 -22.45 -54.99
CA TYR A 47 -33.16 -22.95 -53.87
C TYR A 47 -33.84 -24.16 -53.23
N ASP A 48 -33.14 -25.21 -52.95
CA ASP A 48 -33.65 -26.41 -52.27
C ASP A 48 -34.23 -26.09 -50.86
N ASN A 49 -33.60 -25.13 -50.16
CA ASN A 49 -34.14 -24.60 -48.89
C ASN A 49 -34.07 -23.06 -48.88
N PRO A 50 -35.16 -22.37 -49.32
CA PRO A 50 -35.22 -20.91 -49.35
C PRO A 50 -35.04 -20.24 -48.01
N ILE A 51 -35.40 -20.92 -46.91
CA ILE A 51 -35.27 -20.39 -45.56
C ILE A 51 -33.82 -20.33 -45.12
N ASP A 52 -33.04 -21.37 -45.41
CA ASP A 52 -31.59 -21.40 -45.10
C ASP A 52 -30.85 -20.39 -46.00
N PHE A 53 -31.25 -20.21 -47.23
CA PHE A 53 -30.73 -19.15 -48.10
C PHE A 53 -31.00 -17.75 -47.46
N LEU A 54 -32.21 -17.46 -47.03
CA LEU A 54 -32.55 -16.18 -46.40
C LEU A 54 -31.82 -15.98 -45.08
N ASN A 55 -31.62 -17.04 -44.32
CA ASN A 55 -30.81 -16.99 -43.06
C ASN A 55 -29.33 -16.70 -43.34
N SER A 56 -28.75 -17.34 -44.36
CA SER A 56 -27.36 -17.07 -44.75
C SER A 56 -27.18 -15.64 -45.27
N GLU A 57 -28.12 -15.12 -46.04
CA GLU A 57 -28.16 -13.72 -46.47
C GLU A 57 -28.33 -12.75 -45.31
N LEU A 58 -29.15 -13.10 -44.32
CA LEU A 58 -29.29 -12.33 -43.08
C LEU A 58 -27.97 -12.27 -42.31
N ILE A 59 -27.26 -13.41 -42.20
CA ILE A 59 -25.95 -13.49 -41.55
C ILE A 59 -24.92 -12.62 -42.31
N ASN A 60 -24.90 -12.73 -43.63
CA ASN A 60 -23.98 -11.95 -44.47
C ASN A 60 -24.28 -10.43 -44.36
N LEU A 61 -25.53 -10.04 -44.35
CA LEU A 61 -25.93 -8.65 -44.15
C LEU A 61 -25.59 -8.15 -42.74
N LYS A 62 -25.83 -8.96 -41.71
CA LYS A 62 -25.40 -8.62 -40.34
C LYS A 62 -23.89 -8.35 -40.25
N LYS A 63 -23.07 -9.25 -40.78
CA LYS A 63 -21.60 -9.05 -40.87
C LYS A 63 -21.22 -7.78 -41.65
N LYS A 64 -21.93 -7.46 -42.72
CA LYS A 64 -21.67 -6.26 -43.54
C LYS A 64 -22.08 -4.96 -42.84
N PHE A 65 -23.13 -5.01 -42.05
CA PHE A 65 -23.63 -3.85 -41.25
C PHE A 65 -22.91 -3.70 -39.90
N GLU A 66 -22.36 -4.78 -39.33
CA GLU A 66 -21.50 -4.72 -38.12
C GLU A 66 -20.23 -3.88 -38.35
N THR A 67 -19.85 -3.65 -39.61
CA THR A 67 -18.68 -2.80 -39.95
C THR A 67 -18.99 -1.30 -39.95
N LYS A 68 -20.24 -0.87 -39.85
CA LYS A 68 -20.64 0.55 -39.87
C LYS A 68 -21.59 0.88 -38.72
N VAL A 69 -21.14 1.70 -37.81
CA VAL A 69 -21.99 2.33 -36.77
C VAL A 69 -22.33 3.74 -37.26
N THR A 70 -23.61 4.05 -37.39
CA THR A 70 -24.10 5.43 -37.68
C THR A 70 -24.47 6.07 -36.36
N VAL A 71 -23.79 7.16 -36.00
CA VAL A 71 -24.08 7.98 -34.82
C VAL A 71 -24.85 9.22 -35.27
N THR A 72 -25.97 9.50 -34.62
CA THR A 72 -26.80 10.67 -34.91
C THR A 72 -26.75 11.60 -33.70
N PHE A 73 -26.33 12.84 -33.91
CA PHE A 73 -26.28 13.88 -32.87
C PHE A 73 -27.59 14.69 -32.89
N ASP A 74 -28.10 15.01 -31.71
CA ASP A 74 -29.21 15.97 -31.56
C ASP A 74 -28.62 17.39 -31.60
N LYS A 75 -29.31 18.31 -32.31
CA LYS A 75 -28.87 19.71 -32.38
C LYS A 75 -28.85 20.43 -31.03
N SER A 76 -29.67 19.98 -30.07
CA SER A 76 -29.68 20.50 -28.70
C SER A 76 -28.36 20.19 -27.95
N GLU A 77 -27.66 19.11 -28.29
CA GLU A 77 -26.37 18.72 -27.68
C GLU A 77 -25.23 19.66 -28.08
N TYR A 78 -25.35 20.42 -29.18
CA TYR A 78 -24.32 21.39 -29.61
C TYR A 78 -24.11 22.58 -28.65
N ASN A 79 -25.07 22.86 -27.77
CA ASN A 79 -25.06 24.05 -26.92
C ASN A 79 -24.82 23.74 -25.44
N THR A 80 -24.59 22.50 -25.06
CA THR A 80 -24.33 22.08 -23.68
C THR A 80 -22.84 21.80 -23.47
N PHE A 81 -22.16 22.74 -22.79
CA PHE A 81 -20.82 22.49 -22.26
C PHE A 81 -20.96 21.70 -20.94
N VAL A 82 -21.11 20.40 -21.04
CA VAL A 82 -21.07 19.51 -19.88
C VAL A 82 -19.78 18.72 -19.93
N ASP A 83 -19.04 18.70 -18.83
CA ASP A 83 -17.85 17.84 -18.70
C ASP A 83 -18.31 16.39 -18.44
N ASP A 84 -18.58 15.68 -19.51
CA ASP A 84 -19.08 14.30 -19.50
C ASP A 84 -17.93 13.28 -19.52
N THR A 85 -16.83 13.60 -18.86
CA THR A 85 -15.64 12.74 -18.80
C THR A 85 -15.57 12.02 -17.47
N PHE A 86 -15.60 10.69 -17.49
CA PHE A 86 -15.57 9.85 -16.30
C PHE A 86 -14.34 8.94 -16.28
N ASN A 87 -13.75 8.75 -15.09
CA ASN A 87 -12.75 7.72 -14.91
C ASN A 87 -13.41 6.34 -15.02
N VAL A 88 -12.84 5.44 -15.82
CA VAL A 88 -13.23 4.02 -15.91
C VAL A 88 -12.11 3.10 -15.47
N GLY A 89 -10.91 3.65 -15.29
CA GLY A 89 -9.75 2.89 -14.82
C GLY A 89 -9.92 2.33 -13.41
N TYR A 90 -10.79 2.92 -12.58
CA TYR A 90 -11.10 2.34 -11.27
C TYR A 90 -11.73 0.93 -11.34
N ALA A 91 -12.17 0.47 -12.51
CA ALA A 91 -12.65 -0.90 -12.70
C ALA A 91 -11.62 -1.96 -12.24
N TYR A 92 -10.32 -1.69 -12.45
CA TYR A 92 -9.25 -2.57 -12.00
C TYR A 92 -9.16 -2.64 -10.48
N LEU A 93 -9.35 -1.51 -9.80
CA LEU A 93 -9.36 -1.42 -8.34
C LEU A 93 -10.62 -2.09 -7.78
N LYS A 94 -11.76 -1.84 -8.43
CA LYS A 94 -13.06 -2.40 -8.05
C LYS A 94 -13.07 -3.92 -8.10
N LYS A 95 -12.47 -4.52 -9.14
CA LYS A 95 -12.36 -5.97 -9.24
C LYS A 95 -11.63 -6.55 -8.04
N ILE A 96 -10.47 -6.00 -7.68
CA ILE A 96 -9.71 -6.47 -6.52
C ILE A 96 -10.48 -6.21 -5.22
N PHE A 97 -11.09 -5.03 -5.07
CA PHE A 97 -11.89 -4.71 -3.89
C PHE A 97 -13.02 -5.73 -3.66
N GLN A 98 -13.66 -6.19 -4.73
CA GLN A 98 -14.70 -7.22 -4.66
C GLN A 98 -14.12 -8.60 -4.31
N ASP A 99 -12.98 -8.97 -4.88
CA ASP A 99 -12.26 -10.21 -4.55
C ASP A 99 -11.83 -10.26 -3.06
N LEU A 100 -11.66 -9.09 -2.41
CA LEU A 100 -11.35 -9.00 -0.97
C LEU A 100 -12.55 -9.26 -0.05
N ASP A 101 -13.78 -9.30 -0.58
CA ASP A 101 -15.04 -9.50 0.13
C ASP A 101 -15.33 -8.55 1.31
N ILE A 102 -14.67 -7.39 1.33
CA ILE A 102 -14.88 -6.34 2.35
C ILE A 102 -16.35 -5.89 2.37
N SER A 103 -16.99 -5.85 1.20
CA SER A 103 -18.39 -5.46 1.07
C SER A 103 -19.33 -6.31 1.90
N SER A 104 -19.06 -7.59 2.10
CA SER A 104 -19.88 -8.50 2.93
C SER A 104 -19.82 -8.11 4.39
N VAL A 105 -18.61 -7.81 4.91
CA VAL A 105 -18.41 -7.31 6.29
C VAL A 105 -19.19 -6.02 6.51
N LEU A 106 -19.06 -5.05 5.60
CA LEU A 106 -19.69 -3.74 5.72
C LEU A 106 -21.21 -3.80 5.60
N LYS A 107 -21.75 -4.66 4.73
CA LYS A 107 -23.20 -4.91 4.65
C LYS A 107 -23.74 -5.54 5.93
N ASN A 108 -23.06 -6.51 6.53
CA ASN A 108 -23.44 -7.11 7.81
C ASN A 108 -23.48 -6.05 8.92
N LYS A 109 -22.47 -5.15 8.99
CA LYS A 109 -22.47 -4.02 9.93
C LYS A 109 -23.65 -3.09 9.66
N GLN A 110 -23.93 -2.73 8.40
CA GLN A 110 -25.05 -1.89 8.02
C GLN A 110 -26.40 -2.50 8.43
N TYR A 111 -26.60 -3.82 8.20
CA TYR A 111 -27.84 -4.51 8.59
C TYR A 111 -28.03 -4.62 10.11
N SER A 112 -26.95 -4.69 10.87
CA SER A 112 -27.01 -4.76 12.34
C SER A 112 -27.16 -3.39 13.01
N THR A 113 -27.12 -2.30 12.24
CA THR A 113 -27.20 -0.92 12.70
C THR A 113 -28.21 -0.14 11.85
N ASN A 114 -28.74 0.98 12.36
CA ASN A 114 -29.69 1.82 11.63
C ASN A 114 -28.99 2.78 10.64
N ILE A 115 -28.07 2.26 9.83
CA ILE A 115 -27.35 3.05 8.81
C ILE A 115 -28.17 3.01 7.51
N GLU A 116 -28.68 4.16 7.08
CA GLU A 116 -29.56 4.29 5.90
C GLU A 116 -28.78 4.38 4.58
N TYR A 117 -27.55 4.94 4.60
CA TYR A 117 -26.69 5.01 3.42
C TYR A 117 -25.87 3.72 3.23
N SER A 118 -25.33 3.51 2.04
CA SER A 118 -24.50 2.33 1.75
C SER A 118 -23.08 2.48 2.32
N LEU A 119 -22.80 1.80 3.43
CA LEU A 119 -21.48 1.78 4.06
C LEU A 119 -20.41 1.21 3.12
N SER A 120 -20.73 0.17 2.34
CA SER A 120 -19.83 -0.40 1.34
C SER A 120 -19.50 0.61 0.23
N LYS A 121 -20.49 1.38 -0.27
CA LYS A 121 -20.24 2.41 -1.29
C LYS A 121 -19.43 3.59 -0.76
N ALA A 122 -19.60 3.95 0.51
CA ALA A 122 -18.77 4.96 1.15
C ALA A 122 -17.30 4.50 1.24
N CYS A 123 -17.06 3.26 1.65
CA CYS A 123 -15.72 2.66 1.68
C CYS A 123 -15.11 2.57 0.27
N GLU A 124 -15.87 2.12 -0.74
CA GLU A 124 -15.44 2.08 -2.15
C GLU A 124 -14.99 3.47 -2.62
N LEU A 125 -15.84 4.50 -2.45
CA LEU A 125 -15.54 5.87 -2.88
C LEU A 125 -14.28 6.42 -2.21
N LEU A 126 -14.17 6.28 -0.88
CA LEU A 126 -13.02 6.76 -0.12
C LEU A 126 -11.73 6.03 -0.54
N THR A 127 -11.81 4.71 -0.80
CA THR A 127 -10.67 3.90 -1.23
C THR A 127 -10.22 4.25 -2.65
N TYR A 128 -11.15 4.33 -3.62
CA TYR A 128 -10.79 4.65 -5.01
C TYR A 128 -10.26 6.08 -5.13
N SER A 129 -10.87 7.03 -4.42
CA SER A 129 -10.36 8.41 -4.39
C SER A 129 -8.99 8.49 -3.73
N ARG A 130 -8.74 7.75 -2.64
CA ARG A 130 -7.42 7.71 -2.01
C ARG A 130 -6.33 7.22 -2.96
N ILE A 131 -6.66 6.30 -3.86
CA ILE A 131 -5.71 5.74 -4.84
C ILE A 131 -5.54 6.67 -6.05
N LEU A 132 -6.65 7.17 -6.62
CA LEU A 132 -6.63 7.84 -7.92
C LEU A 132 -6.55 9.37 -7.82
N ASP A 133 -7.17 9.96 -6.81
CA ASP A 133 -7.25 11.41 -6.63
C ASP A 133 -7.28 11.76 -5.13
N PRO A 134 -6.13 11.56 -4.44
CA PRO A 134 -6.05 11.67 -2.99
C PRO A 134 -6.29 13.10 -2.50
N GLY A 135 -7.17 13.25 -1.53
CA GLY A 135 -7.51 14.52 -0.91
C GLY A 135 -8.20 14.33 0.45
N SER A 136 -8.79 15.41 0.97
CA SER A 136 -9.63 15.36 2.17
C SER A 136 -10.97 14.67 1.86
N ILE A 137 -11.71 14.29 2.89
CA ILE A 137 -13.06 13.72 2.72
C ILE A 137 -13.98 14.69 1.97
N LYS A 138 -13.89 16.00 2.28
CA LYS A 138 -14.62 17.05 1.57
C LYS A 138 -14.21 17.09 0.10
N TYR A 139 -12.93 17.06 -0.21
CA TYR A 139 -12.43 17.00 -1.58
C TYR A 139 -12.96 15.77 -2.32
N THR A 140 -12.93 14.59 -1.69
CA THR A 140 -13.49 13.36 -2.26
C THR A 140 -14.98 13.50 -2.58
N TYR A 141 -15.75 14.13 -1.68
CA TYR A 141 -17.17 14.40 -1.92
C TYR A 141 -17.40 15.31 -3.13
N GLU A 142 -16.64 16.41 -3.22
CA GLU A 142 -16.75 17.38 -4.31
C GLU A 142 -16.39 16.76 -5.67
N HIS A 143 -15.48 15.77 -5.69
CA HIS A 143 -15.01 15.10 -6.90
C HIS A 143 -15.62 13.70 -7.13
N LYS A 144 -16.61 13.27 -6.35
CA LYS A 144 -17.20 11.92 -6.47
C LYS A 144 -17.80 11.62 -7.85
N ASN A 145 -18.24 12.65 -8.58
CA ASN A 145 -18.83 12.51 -9.92
C ASN A 145 -17.79 12.24 -11.02
N GLN A 146 -16.49 12.22 -10.70
CA GLN A 146 -15.46 11.80 -11.64
C GLN A 146 -15.54 10.31 -12.03
N PHE A 147 -16.22 9.48 -11.25
CA PHE A 147 -16.40 8.06 -11.52
C PHE A 147 -17.61 7.80 -12.39
N PHE A 148 -17.53 6.76 -13.24
CA PHE A 148 -18.64 6.41 -14.14
C PHE A 148 -19.91 5.96 -13.40
N GLU A 149 -19.77 5.25 -12.28
CA GLU A 149 -20.90 4.92 -11.41
C GLU A 149 -21.19 6.10 -10.46
N PRO A 150 -22.45 6.48 -10.30
CA PRO A 150 -22.82 7.50 -9.32
C PRO A 150 -22.64 6.97 -7.89
N PHE A 151 -22.08 7.80 -7.02
CA PHE A 151 -22.05 7.58 -5.58
C PHE A 151 -23.09 8.50 -4.94
N ASP A 152 -24.27 7.93 -4.67
CA ASP A 152 -25.38 8.64 -4.02
C ASP A 152 -25.13 8.68 -2.49
N LEU A 153 -24.22 9.59 -2.11
CA LEU A 153 -23.74 9.79 -0.75
C LEU A 153 -23.62 11.29 -0.49
N SER A 154 -24.08 11.75 0.66
CA SER A 154 -23.86 13.10 1.15
C SER A 154 -22.46 13.26 1.77
N LEU A 155 -22.04 14.50 2.01
CA LEU A 155 -20.81 14.77 2.75
C LEU A 155 -20.90 14.25 4.19
N ASP A 156 -22.07 14.37 4.81
CA ASP A 156 -22.34 13.87 6.16
C ASP A 156 -22.20 12.34 6.23
N ASP A 157 -22.71 11.60 5.23
CA ASP A 157 -22.57 10.16 5.14
C ASP A 157 -21.09 9.73 5.12
N LEU A 158 -20.24 10.48 4.39
CA LEU A 158 -18.81 10.21 4.31
C LEU A 158 -18.05 10.46 5.63
N TYR A 159 -18.47 11.43 6.43
CA TYR A 159 -17.92 11.61 7.77
C TYR A 159 -18.49 10.59 8.77
N ARG A 160 -19.78 10.32 8.71
CA ARG A 160 -20.44 9.38 9.63
C ARG A 160 -20.05 7.92 9.38
N CYS A 161 -19.60 7.56 8.16
CA CYS A 161 -19.16 6.21 7.86
C CYS A 161 -17.85 5.82 8.57
N LEU A 162 -17.05 6.78 9.06
CA LEU A 162 -15.71 6.51 9.60
C LEU A 162 -15.76 5.63 10.85
N ASN A 163 -16.66 5.92 11.81
CA ASN A 163 -16.80 5.11 13.01
C ASN A 163 -17.26 3.68 12.71
N PRO A 164 -18.36 3.43 11.93
CA PRO A 164 -18.74 2.08 11.54
C PRO A 164 -17.66 1.32 10.75
N LEU A 165 -16.86 2.02 9.94
CA LEU A 165 -15.72 1.40 9.26
C LEU A 165 -14.66 0.95 10.26
N LEU A 166 -14.34 1.79 11.24
CA LEU A 166 -13.38 1.47 12.29
C LEU A 166 -13.85 0.29 13.14
N ASP A 167 -15.14 0.23 13.50
CA ASP A 167 -15.72 -0.91 14.20
C ASP A 167 -15.50 -2.25 13.48
N CYS A 168 -15.41 -2.21 12.15
CA CYS A 168 -15.17 -3.39 11.32
C CYS A 168 -13.68 -3.69 11.08
N LYS A 169 -12.75 -2.92 11.65
CA LYS A 169 -11.31 -3.01 11.36
C LYS A 169 -10.76 -4.44 11.46
N GLU A 170 -11.04 -5.12 12.57
CA GLU A 170 -10.55 -6.48 12.83
C GLU A 170 -11.16 -7.50 11.85
N ASP A 171 -12.46 -7.39 11.58
CA ASP A 171 -13.15 -8.27 10.62
C ASP A 171 -12.65 -8.02 9.19
N ILE A 172 -12.36 -6.79 8.82
CA ILE A 172 -11.77 -6.44 7.53
C ILE A 172 -10.38 -7.06 7.39
N PHE A 173 -9.51 -6.96 8.39
CA PHE A 173 -8.19 -7.58 8.36
C PHE A 173 -8.29 -9.10 8.17
N LYS A 174 -9.19 -9.74 8.95
CA LYS A 174 -9.43 -11.18 8.85
C LYS A 174 -9.95 -11.57 7.47
N THR A 175 -10.95 -10.87 6.96
CA THR A 175 -11.56 -11.16 5.65
C THR A 175 -10.56 -10.99 4.51
N ILE A 176 -9.76 -9.91 4.52
CA ILE A 176 -8.67 -9.71 3.55
C ILE A 176 -7.67 -10.86 3.60
N TRP A 177 -7.27 -11.30 4.79
CA TRP A 177 -6.35 -12.44 4.92
C TRP A 177 -6.96 -13.72 4.34
N GLU A 178 -8.18 -14.06 4.74
CA GLU A 178 -8.85 -15.30 4.31
C GLU A 178 -9.14 -15.32 2.81
N SER A 179 -9.53 -14.20 2.21
CA SER A 179 -9.79 -14.11 0.77
C SER A 179 -8.52 -14.15 -0.10
N THR A 180 -7.35 -13.88 0.50
CA THR A 180 -6.09 -13.74 -0.26
C THR A 180 -5.05 -14.80 0.05
N LYS A 181 -5.10 -15.45 1.22
CA LYS A 181 -4.04 -16.37 1.68
C LYS A 181 -3.72 -17.48 0.69
N ASP A 182 -4.72 -18.17 0.17
CA ASP A 182 -4.53 -19.31 -0.74
C ASP A 182 -4.24 -18.82 -2.17
N LYS A 183 -5.00 -17.83 -2.66
CA LYS A 183 -4.84 -17.26 -4.01
C LYS A 183 -3.44 -16.72 -4.26
N TYR A 184 -2.84 -16.07 -3.26
CA TYR A 184 -1.53 -15.43 -3.35
C TYR A 184 -0.43 -16.18 -2.58
N ASN A 185 -0.73 -17.37 -2.07
CA ASN A 185 0.19 -18.18 -1.27
C ASN A 185 0.88 -17.36 -0.16
N ARG A 186 0.06 -16.60 0.61
CA ARG A 186 0.55 -15.70 1.65
C ARG A 186 1.13 -16.48 2.82
N ASP A 187 2.25 -16.01 3.35
CA ASP A 187 2.98 -16.63 4.46
C ASP A 187 3.35 -15.58 5.51
N ALA A 188 2.69 -15.64 6.66
CA ALA A 188 2.96 -14.75 7.78
C ALA A 188 3.98 -15.32 8.79
N SER A 189 4.53 -16.52 8.55
CA SER A 189 5.57 -17.12 9.42
C SER A 189 6.85 -16.27 9.46
N THR A 190 7.11 -15.48 8.41
CA THR A 190 8.12 -14.44 8.36
C THR A 190 7.43 -13.12 8.04
N SER A 191 7.47 -12.19 8.98
CA SER A 191 6.76 -10.92 8.87
C SER A 191 7.70 -9.73 9.01
N TYR A 192 7.52 -8.73 8.16
CA TYR A 192 8.27 -7.47 8.20
C TYR A 192 7.51 -6.45 9.01
N TYR A 193 8.16 -5.85 9.99
CA TYR A 193 7.57 -4.81 10.82
C TYR A 193 8.44 -3.55 10.84
N ASP A 194 7.81 -2.41 10.68
CA ASP A 194 8.44 -1.10 10.84
C ASP A 194 7.41 -0.05 11.22
N CYS A 195 7.89 1.07 11.77
CA CYS A 195 7.08 2.21 12.14
C CYS A 195 7.41 3.44 11.30
N THR A 196 6.38 4.26 11.10
CA THR A 196 6.55 5.55 10.45
C THR A 196 5.56 6.56 10.98
N ASN A 197 5.92 7.85 10.89
CA ASN A 197 5.12 8.94 11.41
C ASN A 197 4.38 9.71 10.33
N TYR A 198 3.22 10.26 10.74
CA TYR A 198 2.39 11.16 9.95
C TYR A 198 2.09 12.41 10.78
N TYR A 199 2.29 13.59 10.20
CA TYR A 199 2.15 14.86 10.88
C TYR A 199 0.78 15.50 10.66
N PHE A 200 0.45 16.40 11.60
CA PHE A 200 -0.71 17.26 11.55
C PHE A 200 -0.25 18.71 11.51
N GLU A 201 -0.90 19.54 10.72
CA GLU A 201 -0.67 20.98 10.74
C GLU A 201 -1.52 21.64 11.84
N ILE A 202 -1.11 21.40 13.09
CA ILE A 202 -1.75 21.93 14.31
C ILE A 202 -0.69 22.43 15.30
N GLU A 203 -1.08 23.38 16.16
CA GLU A 203 -0.15 24.02 17.09
C GLU A 203 0.05 23.23 18.41
N TYR A 204 -0.98 22.49 18.87
CA TYR A 204 -0.99 21.87 20.20
C TYR A 204 -1.11 20.36 20.12
N ASP A 205 -0.46 19.71 21.08
CA ASP A 205 -0.60 18.29 21.32
C ASP A 205 -1.99 17.97 21.90
N ASP A 206 -2.48 16.74 21.71
CA ASP A 206 -3.66 16.27 22.42
C ASP A 206 -3.37 16.14 23.91
N GLU A 207 -4.33 16.51 24.74
CA GLU A 207 -4.24 16.32 26.18
C GLU A 207 -4.41 14.84 26.54
N ASP A 208 -3.73 14.42 27.60
CA ASP A 208 -3.94 13.10 28.19
C ASP A 208 -5.15 13.13 29.11
N ILE A 209 -6.01 12.12 29.01
CA ILE A 209 -7.14 11.95 29.93
C ILE A 209 -6.59 11.32 31.21
N LYS A 210 -6.84 12.01 32.34
CA LYS A 210 -6.38 11.59 33.66
C LYS A 210 -7.59 11.26 34.57
N ASP A 211 -7.37 10.34 35.50
CA ASP A 211 -8.34 10.05 36.56
C ASP A 211 -8.31 11.11 37.67
N GLU A 212 -9.13 10.91 38.71
CA GLU A 212 -9.23 11.79 39.88
C GLU A 212 -7.92 11.86 40.70
N ASN A 213 -7.03 10.87 40.56
CA ASN A 213 -5.73 10.80 41.20
C ASN A 213 -4.61 11.43 40.38
N GLY A 214 -4.93 11.88 39.14
CA GLY A 214 -3.95 12.43 38.19
C GLY A 214 -3.20 11.37 37.36
N GLU A 215 -3.58 10.09 37.46
CA GLU A 215 -3.01 9.03 36.65
C GLU A 215 -3.58 9.05 35.23
N ILE A 216 -2.74 8.79 34.21
CA ILE A 216 -3.14 8.82 32.80
C ILE A 216 -3.96 7.56 32.49
N ILE A 217 -5.27 7.73 32.25
CA ILE A 217 -6.18 6.68 31.82
C ILE A 217 -6.02 6.45 30.31
N LYS A 218 -5.89 7.54 29.52
CA LYS A 218 -5.73 7.50 28.06
C LYS A 218 -4.79 8.60 27.63
N LYS A 219 -3.76 8.22 26.85
CA LYS A 219 -2.85 9.19 26.23
C LYS A 219 -3.51 9.82 25.01
N GLY A 220 -3.30 11.11 24.81
CA GLY A 220 -3.64 11.78 23.57
C GLY A 220 -2.80 11.22 22.42
N ILE A 221 -3.37 11.12 21.22
CA ILE A 221 -2.71 10.43 20.11
C ILE A 221 -1.77 11.35 19.32
N ARG A 222 -2.16 12.64 19.12
CA ARG A 222 -1.34 13.62 18.42
C ARG A 222 -0.35 14.24 19.39
N LYS A 223 0.88 13.77 19.36
CA LYS A 223 1.96 14.22 20.26
C LYS A 223 3.18 14.62 19.45
N ARG A 224 3.93 15.60 19.93
CA ARG A 224 5.26 15.86 19.40
C ARG A 224 6.20 14.72 19.75
N GLY A 225 6.97 14.26 18.78
CA GLY A 225 7.87 13.13 18.91
C GLY A 225 9.05 13.22 17.94
N PRO A 226 9.85 12.16 17.82
CA PRO A 226 11.00 12.12 16.91
C PRO A 226 10.53 12.04 15.45
N GLU A 227 10.17 13.19 14.87
CA GLU A 227 9.75 13.31 13.47
C GLU A 227 10.96 13.25 12.53
N LYS A 228 10.89 12.40 11.48
CA LYS A 228 12.03 12.11 10.57
C LYS A 228 12.48 13.31 9.73
N ASN A 229 11.63 14.33 9.53
CA ASN A 229 11.96 15.56 8.81
C ASN A 229 12.21 16.77 9.75
N HIS A 230 12.25 16.53 11.07
CA HIS A 230 12.46 17.55 12.11
C HIS A 230 11.43 18.68 12.10
N ARG A 231 10.17 18.37 11.77
CA ARG A 231 9.05 19.31 11.87
C ARG A 231 8.63 19.48 13.33
N PRO A 232 8.19 20.68 13.71
CA PRO A 232 7.70 20.94 15.08
C PRO A 232 6.28 20.43 15.31
N ASP A 233 5.61 19.95 14.28
CA ASP A 233 4.19 19.58 14.30
C ASP A 233 3.95 18.30 15.10
N PRO A 234 2.79 18.16 15.80
CA PRO A 234 2.38 16.89 16.37
C PRO A 234 2.24 15.78 15.32
N ILE A 235 2.59 14.58 15.70
CA ILE A 235 2.57 13.39 14.84
C ILE A 235 1.74 12.27 15.48
N VAL A 236 1.38 11.28 14.66
CA VAL A 236 1.02 9.93 15.10
C VAL A 236 2.03 8.95 14.53
N GLU A 237 2.27 7.87 15.24
CA GLU A 237 3.11 6.77 14.80
C GLU A 237 2.23 5.63 14.26
N MET A 238 2.55 5.12 13.07
CA MET A 238 1.90 3.95 12.48
C MET A 238 2.88 2.80 12.40
N GLY A 239 2.59 1.72 13.12
CA GLY A 239 3.24 0.44 12.95
C GLY A 239 2.52 -0.38 11.88
N LEU A 240 3.26 -0.92 10.93
CA LEU A 240 2.72 -1.72 9.81
C LEU A 240 3.40 -3.08 9.79
N LEU A 241 2.60 -4.12 9.58
CA LEU A 241 3.09 -5.47 9.39
C LEU A 241 2.80 -5.97 7.99
N LEU A 242 3.81 -6.53 7.33
CA LEU A 242 3.70 -7.20 6.04
C LEU A 242 4.05 -8.68 6.18
N ASP A 243 3.46 -9.54 5.33
CA ASP A 243 3.87 -10.93 5.20
C ASP A 243 5.18 -11.10 4.39
N LYS A 244 5.63 -12.32 4.24
CA LYS A 244 6.84 -12.69 3.50
C LYS A 244 6.81 -12.20 2.03
N GLN A 245 5.64 -12.18 1.41
CA GLN A 245 5.45 -11.68 0.05
C GLN A 245 5.47 -10.15 -0.02
N GLY A 246 5.25 -9.46 1.07
CA GLY A 246 5.19 -8.00 1.19
C GLY A 246 3.76 -7.44 1.12
N PHE A 247 2.75 -8.28 1.31
CA PHE A 247 1.37 -7.82 1.42
C PHE A 247 1.06 -7.36 2.85
N PRO A 248 0.32 -6.27 3.02
CA PRO A 248 -0.09 -5.81 4.34
C PRO A 248 -0.98 -6.84 5.05
N ILE A 249 -0.68 -7.09 6.34
CA ILE A 249 -1.48 -7.96 7.22
C ILE A 249 -2.33 -7.11 8.15
N SER A 250 -1.71 -6.12 8.78
CA SER A 250 -2.35 -5.22 9.75
C SER A 250 -1.54 -3.95 9.96
N TYR A 251 -2.16 -2.99 10.61
CA TYR A 251 -1.51 -1.80 11.14
C TYR A 251 -2.07 -1.43 12.50
N ASN A 252 -1.29 -0.70 13.29
CA ASN A 252 -1.75 -0.01 14.49
C ASN A 252 -1.25 1.43 14.53
N ILE A 253 -1.97 2.28 15.25
CA ILE A 253 -1.62 3.68 15.47
C ILE A 253 -1.26 3.87 16.93
N PHE A 254 -0.20 4.62 17.15
CA PHE A 254 0.33 4.94 18.48
C PHE A 254 0.50 6.45 18.65
N PRO A 255 0.46 6.96 19.89
CA PRO A 255 0.82 8.34 20.17
C PRO A 255 2.18 8.72 19.60
N GLY A 256 2.30 9.91 19.03
CA GLY A 256 3.51 10.35 18.32
C GLY A 256 4.79 10.38 19.16
N ASN A 257 4.69 10.33 20.49
CA ASN A 257 5.81 10.24 21.42
C ASN A 257 6.07 8.81 21.93
N THR A 258 5.41 7.79 21.37
CA THR A 258 5.64 6.38 21.70
C THR A 258 7.00 5.94 21.15
N SER A 259 7.73 5.15 21.93
CA SER A 259 8.96 4.53 21.42
C SER A 259 8.62 3.40 20.45
N GLU A 260 9.21 3.40 19.25
CA GLU A 260 9.03 2.33 18.25
C GLU A 260 9.25 0.93 18.85
N LYS A 261 10.12 0.81 19.88
CA LYS A 261 10.42 -0.47 20.54
C LYS A 261 9.23 -1.05 21.29
N GLU A 262 8.31 -0.20 21.76
CA GLU A 262 7.14 -0.60 22.53
C GLU A 262 5.95 -1.04 21.64
N THR A 263 5.99 -0.72 20.35
CA THR A 263 4.89 -0.95 19.41
C THR A 263 4.82 -2.40 18.90
N LEU A 264 5.95 -3.09 18.84
CA LEU A 264 6.09 -4.39 18.17
C LEU A 264 5.31 -5.52 18.86
N ILE A 265 5.55 -5.73 20.13
CA ILE A 265 5.05 -6.93 20.86
C ILE A 265 3.52 -6.99 20.92
N PRO A 266 2.80 -5.87 21.19
CA PRO A 266 1.34 -5.87 21.15
C PRO A 266 0.81 -6.31 19.77
N GLU A 267 1.46 -5.87 18.69
CA GLU A 267 1.06 -6.21 17.32
C GLU A 267 1.25 -7.70 17.04
N ILE A 268 2.37 -8.28 17.42
CA ILE A 268 2.63 -9.72 17.24
C ILE A 268 1.58 -10.57 17.97
N HIS A 269 1.21 -10.21 19.19
CA HIS A 269 0.17 -10.92 19.94
C HIS A 269 -1.19 -10.83 19.24
N ASN A 270 -1.56 -9.67 18.70
CA ASN A 270 -2.82 -9.47 17.99
C ASN A 270 -2.89 -10.34 16.74
N ILE A 271 -1.84 -10.40 15.96
CA ILE A 271 -1.79 -11.18 14.72
C ILE A 271 -1.84 -12.68 14.98
N LYS A 272 -1.04 -13.17 15.93
CA LYS A 272 -1.06 -14.60 16.31
C LYS A 272 -2.47 -15.03 16.68
N ARG A 273 -3.16 -14.24 17.49
CA ARG A 273 -4.55 -14.52 17.89
C ARG A 273 -5.52 -14.45 16.72
N ARG A 274 -5.38 -13.43 15.84
CA ARG A 274 -6.30 -13.19 14.70
C ARG A 274 -6.20 -14.27 13.63
N HIS A 275 -5.00 -14.71 13.30
CA HIS A 275 -4.73 -15.63 12.19
C HIS A 275 -4.34 -17.04 12.64
N ASN A 276 -4.39 -17.32 13.94
CA ASN A 276 -4.01 -18.62 14.53
C ASN A 276 -2.61 -19.07 14.07
N ILE A 277 -1.61 -18.16 14.19
CA ILE A 277 -0.23 -18.42 13.80
C ILE A 277 0.56 -18.85 15.03
N ASP A 278 1.16 -20.03 14.97
CA ASP A 278 1.92 -20.59 16.11
C ASP A 278 3.26 -19.88 16.32
N LYS A 279 3.99 -19.60 15.23
CA LYS A 279 5.32 -19.00 15.26
C LYS A 279 5.44 -17.89 14.22
N ILE A 280 6.02 -16.75 14.63
CA ILE A 280 6.35 -15.63 13.74
C ILE A 280 7.84 -15.30 13.87
N ILE A 281 8.53 -15.16 12.75
CA ILE A 281 9.87 -14.57 12.68
C ILE A 281 9.71 -13.11 12.26
N VAL A 282 10.00 -12.20 13.18
CA VAL A 282 9.89 -10.77 12.94
C VAL A 282 11.17 -10.23 12.31
N VAL A 283 11.02 -9.62 11.15
CA VAL A 283 12.13 -8.94 10.46
C VAL A 283 11.97 -7.44 10.63
N ALA A 284 12.95 -6.79 11.23
CA ALA A 284 12.89 -5.35 11.46
C ALA A 284 14.27 -4.69 11.37
N ASP A 285 14.27 -3.37 11.33
CA ASP A 285 15.50 -2.61 11.31
C ASP A 285 16.20 -2.59 12.69
N ARG A 286 17.34 -1.90 12.76
CA ARG A 286 18.10 -1.76 14.00
C ARG A 286 17.41 -0.94 15.08
N GLY A 287 16.39 -0.13 14.73
CA GLY A 287 15.64 0.69 15.69
C GLY A 287 14.86 -0.16 16.69
N LEU A 288 14.35 -1.31 16.22
CA LEU A 288 13.58 -2.27 17.03
C LEU A 288 14.45 -3.32 17.76
N ASN A 289 15.76 -3.33 17.49
CA ASN A 289 16.72 -4.23 18.12
C ASN A 289 17.00 -3.80 19.57
N CYS A 290 16.19 -4.26 20.51
CA CYS A 290 16.39 -4.02 21.93
C CYS A 290 16.25 -5.32 22.74
N SER A 291 16.86 -5.33 23.93
CA SER A 291 16.85 -6.52 24.82
C SER A 291 15.45 -7.03 25.13
N GLU A 292 14.48 -6.13 25.34
CA GLU A 292 13.10 -6.47 25.68
C GLU A 292 12.41 -7.22 24.53
N ASN A 293 12.49 -6.69 23.30
CA ASN A 293 11.88 -7.34 22.13
C ASN A 293 12.55 -8.69 21.83
N MET A 294 13.88 -8.76 21.90
CA MET A 294 14.61 -10.02 21.71
C MET A 294 14.21 -11.07 22.75
N TYR A 295 14.09 -10.67 24.02
CA TYR A 295 13.70 -11.55 25.12
C TYR A 295 12.30 -12.14 24.91
N LYS A 296 11.31 -11.28 24.61
CA LYS A 296 9.92 -11.71 24.39
C LYS A 296 9.79 -12.63 23.17
N LEU A 297 10.46 -12.30 22.08
CA LEU A 297 10.42 -13.12 20.86
C LEU A 297 11.23 -14.43 21.00
N SER A 298 12.25 -14.46 21.83
CA SER A 298 13.02 -15.69 22.10
C SER A 298 12.26 -16.71 22.96
N GLY A 299 11.13 -16.31 23.55
CA GLY A 299 10.22 -17.22 24.28
C GLY A 299 10.86 -17.90 25.48
N LEU A 300 11.79 -17.20 26.17
CA LEU A 300 12.52 -17.76 27.32
C LEU A 300 11.61 -18.09 28.51
N ASP A 301 10.38 -17.56 28.52
CA ASP A 301 9.36 -17.85 29.52
C ASP A 301 8.33 -18.88 29.03
N LEU A 302 8.46 -19.36 27.77
CA LEU A 302 7.50 -20.25 27.12
C LEU A 302 8.15 -21.58 26.69
N ASP A 303 7.32 -22.57 26.41
CA ASP A 303 7.79 -23.81 25.81
C ASP A 303 8.54 -23.53 24.49
N GLN A 304 9.76 -23.99 24.37
CA GLN A 304 10.65 -23.73 23.23
C GLN A 304 10.07 -24.09 21.84
N LYS A 305 9.08 -24.97 21.78
CA LYS A 305 8.44 -25.37 20.51
C LYS A 305 7.66 -24.23 19.83
N ASN A 306 7.11 -23.30 20.62
CA ASN A 306 6.23 -22.24 20.12
C ASN A 306 6.84 -20.84 20.25
N ARG A 307 8.16 -20.75 20.43
CA ARG A 307 8.85 -19.45 20.48
C ARG A 307 8.77 -18.75 19.14
N ASP A 308 8.56 -17.45 19.18
CA ASP A 308 8.74 -16.57 18.04
C ASP A 308 10.24 -16.36 17.76
N GLY A 309 10.55 -15.78 16.62
CA GLY A 309 11.92 -15.49 16.22
C GLY A 309 12.09 -14.04 15.80
N TYR A 310 13.34 -13.63 15.64
CA TYR A 310 13.66 -12.31 15.11
C TYR A 310 14.84 -12.35 14.13
N VAL A 311 14.81 -11.41 13.19
CA VAL A 311 15.91 -11.07 12.29
C VAL A 311 16.06 -9.55 12.31
N TYR A 312 17.06 -9.03 12.99
CA TYR A 312 17.25 -7.60 13.18
C TYR A 312 18.56 -7.10 12.57
N GLY A 313 18.52 -5.89 12.04
CA GLY A 313 19.75 -5.16 11.76
C GLY A 313 20.52 -4.84 13.05
N GLN A 314 21.84 -4.88 12.99
CA GLN A 314 22.69 -4.44 14.09
C GLN A 314 23.62 -3.31 13.63
N SER A 315 23.81 -2.30 14.47
CA SER A 315 24.75 -1.23 14.18
C SER A 315 26.19 -1.75 14.25
N VAL A 316 26.94 -1.56 13.19
CA VAL A 316 28.38 -1.89 13.14
C VAL A 316 29.20 -0.85 13.89
N ARG A 317 29.01 0.44 13.57
CA ARG A 317 29.79 1.54 14.18
C ARG A 317 29.46 1.79 15.65
N GLY A 318 28.20 1.51 16.06
CA GLY A 318 27.75 1.61 17.43
C GLY A 318 27.93 0.35 18.28
N ALA A 319 28.55 -0.70 17.75
CA ALA A 319 28.82 -1.94 18.45
C ALA A 319 29.97 -1.81 19.46
N ASP A 320 30.07 -2.77 20.36
CA ASP A 320 31.20 -2.90 21.28
C ASP A 320 32.53 -3.22 20.56
N SER A 321 33.64 -3.09 21.26
CA SER A 321 34.96 -3.29 20.69
C SER A 321 35.18 -4.72 20.21
N GLU A 322 34.72 -5.73 20.95
CA GLU A 322 34.86 -7.14 20.59
C GLU A 322 34.19 -7.43 19.24
N PHE A 323 32.96 -6.93 19.03
CA PHE A 323 32.24 -7.11 17.77
C PHE A 323 32.92 -6.38 16.61
N LYS A 324 33.44 -5.16 16.86
CA LYS A 324 34.19 -4.38 15.87
C LYS A 324 35.47 -5.09 15.44
N GLU A 325 36.25 -5.63 16.41
CA GLU A 325 37.44 -6.41 16.14
C GLU A 325 37.14 -7.68 15.36
N TRP A 326 36.02 -8.37 15.72
CA TRP A 326 35.61 -9.55 14.99
C TRP A 326 35.26 -9.21 13.53
N ILE A 327 34.56 -8.11 13.27
CA ILE A 327 34.22 -7.66 11.89
C ILE A 327 35.50 -7.46 11.07
N LEU A 328 36.53 -6.84 11.63
CA LEU A 328 37.76 -6.50 10.90
C LEU A 328 38.71 -7.68 10.69
N LYS A 329 38.51 -8.84 11.33
CA LYS A 329 39.28 -10.06 11.03
C LYS A 329 38.98 -10.56 9.62
N ASP A 330 40.00 -10.89 8.84
CA ASP A 330 39.86 -11.34 7.44
C ASP A 330 39.68 -12.87 7.35
N ASP A 331 38.61 -13.36 7.97
CA ASP A 331 38.19 -14.77 7.97
C ASP A 331 36.82 -14.95 7.25
N TYR A 332 36.58 -14.16 6.22
CA TYR A 332 35.33 -14.17 5.45
C TYR A 332 35.30 -15.32 4.46
N LYS A 333 34.11 -15.94 4.35
CA LYS A 333 33.74 -16.79 3.22
C LYS A 333 33.39 -15.92 2.02
N ILE A 334 33.68 -16.43 0.83
CA ILE A 334 33.39 -15.74 -0.44
C ILE A 334 32.60 -16.71 -1.32
N ASP A 335 31.32 -16.42 -1.52
CA ASP A 335 30.44 -17.16 -2.39
C ASP A 335 30.06 -16.33 -3.61
N LYS A 336 29.80 -16.99 -4.73
CA LYS A 336 29.18 -16.38 -5.90
C LYS A 336 27.68 -16.64 -5.83
N ILE A 337 26.89 -15.59 -5.90
CA ILE A 337 25.42 -15.67 -5.86
C ILE A 337 24.84 -14.87 -7.02
N ILE A 338 23.62 -15.21 -7.41
CA ILE A 338 22.86 -14.44 -8.40
C ILE A 338 21.93 -13.46 -7.66
N ASP A 339 21.96 -12.19 -8.05
CA ASP A 339 21.06 -11.17 -7.52
C ASP A 339 19.68 -11.25 -8.17
N GLU A 340 18.76 -10.39 -7.74
CA GLU A 340 17.37 -10.34 -8.27
C GLU A 340 17.29 -9.91 -9.74
N ASP A 341 18.32 -9.20 -10.22
CA ASP A 341 18.44 -8.74 -11.60
C ASP A 341 19.11 -9.80 -12.51
N GLY A 342 19.51 -10.97 -11.95
CA GLY A 342 20.17 -12.06 -12.66
C GLY A 342 21.69 -11.89 -12.80
N ASN A 343 22.32 -10.92 -12.11
CA ASN A 343 23.74 -10.68 -12.18
C ASN A 343 24.49 -11.55 -11.15
N GLU A 344 25.64 -12.08 -11.54
CA GLU A 344 26.57 -12.73 -10.61
C GLU A 344 27.23 -11.67 -9.73
N ILE A 345 27.09 -11.81 -8.39
CA ILE A 345 27.73 -10.94 -7.42
C ILE A 345 28.54 -11.74 -6.41
N ILE A 346 29.57 -11.12 -5.86
CA ILE A 346 30.39 -11.69 -4.80
C ILE A 346 29.72 -11.42 -3.46
N PHE A 347 29.45 -12.49 -2.71
CA PHE A 347 28.94 -12.45 -1.36
C PHE A 347 30.04 -12.77 -0.36
N LYS A 348 30.70 -11.73 0.17
CA LYS A 348 31.74 -11.82 1.23
C LYS A 348 31.02 -11.74 2.57
N HIS A 349 31.01 -12.85 3.35
CA HIS A 349 30.26 -12.97 4.59
C HIS A 349 30.95 -13.85 5.63
N LYS A 350 30.52 -13.71 6.87
CA LYS A 350 30.84 -14.62 7.97
C LYS A 350 29.77 -14.56 9.04
N SER A 351 29.67 -15.62 9.84
CA SER A 351 28.74 -15.68 10.96
C SER A 351 29.33 -16.42 12.15
N ARG A 352 28.77 -16.17 13.32
CA ARG A 352 29.09 -16.88 14.56
C ARG A 352 27.84 -17.01 15.42
N ILE A 353 27.81 -18.01 16.31
CA ILE A 353 26.87 -18.04 17.45
C ILE A 353 27.54 -17.28 18.58
N TYR A 354 26.82 -16.36 19.19
CA TYR A 354 27.34 -15.47 20.22
C TYR A 354 26.40 -15.38 21.42
N PRO A 355 26.86 -15.63 22.65
CA PRO A 355 26.08 -15.51 23.86
C PRO A 355 25.84 -14.02 24.20
N LYS A 356 24.67 -13.48 23.78
CA LYS A 356 24.30 -12.10 23.99
C LYS A 356 23.72 -11.89 25.38
N LYS A 357 24.34 -11.01 26.17
CA LYS A 357 23.77 -10.53 27.44
C LYS A 357 22.66 -9.51 27.16
N MET A 358 21.48 -9.75 27.73
CA MET A 358 20.32 -8.87 27.66
C MET A 358 19.92 -8.39 29.03
N TYR A 359 19.48 -7.15 29.12
CA TYR A 359 18.98 -6.54 30.35
C TYR A 359 17.47 -6.36 30.21
N VAL A 360 16.70 -7.21 30.88
CA VAL A 360 15.24 -7.24 30.79
C VAL A 360 14.58 -6.84 32.08
N VAL A 361 13.44 -6.18 32.00
CA VAL A 361 12.60 -5.82 33.13
C VAL A 361 11.77 -7.02 33.52
N ARG A 362 11.75 -7.36 34.82
CA ARG A 362 10.89 -8.41 35.36
C ARG A 362 10.15 -7.91 36.58
N ASP A 363 8.83 -7.96 36.52
CA ASP A 363 7.95 -7.46 37.58
C ASP A 363 8.10 -8.23 38.89
N ASP A 364 8.51 -9.50 38.82
CA ASP A 364 8.75 -10.37 39.97
C ASP A 364 10.00 -10.02 40.80
N LYS A 365 10.86 -9.15 40.29
CA LYS A 365 12.14 -8.78 40.96
C LYS A 365 12.06 -7.57 41.89
N GLY A 366 10.92 -6.88 41.92
CA GLY A 366 10.69 -5.70 42.75
C GLY A 366 11.46 -4.45 42.29
N LEU A 367 11.48 -3.42 43.13
CA LEU A 367 12.07 -2.12 42.85
C LEU A 367 13.51 -1.99 43.37
N THR A 368 14.29 -1.17 42.69
CA THR A 368 15.61 -0.71 43.19
C THR A 368 15.43 0.27 44.34
N LYS A 369 16.52 0.59 45.07
CA LYS A 369 16.50 1.62 46.11
C LYS A 369 16.07 3.01 45.62
N SER A 370 16.17 3.26 44.30
CA SER A 370 15.75 4.49 43.63
C SER A 370 14.35 4.41 43.04
N GLY A 371 13.56 3.38 43.35
CA GLY A 371 12.17 3.22 42.86
C GLY A 371 12.03 2.68 41.43
N ASN A 372 13.12 2.38 40.74
CA ASN A 372 13.06 1.79 39.40
C ASN A 372 12.89 0.27 39.46
N VAL A 373 12.20 -0.31 38.48
CA VAL A 373 12.08 -1.77 38.33
C VAL A 373 13.46 -2.40 38.14
N LYS A 374 13.75 -3.46 38.89
CA LYS A 374 15.03 -4.17 38.77
C LYS A 374 15.12 -4.87 37.43
N LYS A 375 16.27 -4.69 36.75
CA LYS A 375 16.60 -5.42 35.53
C LYS A 375 17.34 -6.70 35.87
N GLN A 376 17.00 -7.77 35.16
CA GLN A 376 17.72 -9.05 35.21
C GLN A 376 18.62 -9.16 34.00
N THR A 377 19.83 -9.68 34.18
CA THR A 377 20.70 -10.05 33.07
C THR A 377 20.40 -11.49 32.67
N ILE A 378 20.09 -11.68 31.40
CA ILE A 378 19.84 -12.98 30.79
C ILE A 378 20.82 -13.15 29.63
N THR A 379 21.36 -14.34 29.43
CA THR A 379 22.23 -14.65 28.30
C THR A 379 21.46 -15.56 27.34
N VAL A 380 21.43 -15.18 26.07
CA VAL A 380 20.76 -15.93 24.99
C VAL A 380 21.73 -16.08 23.84
N ASP A 381 21.85 -17.28 23.31
CA ASP A 381 22.61 -17.51 22.09
C ASP A 381 21.87 -16.88 20.91
N GLN A 382 22.61 -16.15 20.09
CA GLN A 382 22.11 -15.59 18.85
C GLN A 382 23.12 -15.76 17.73
N LYS A 383 22.65 -16.00 16.52
CA LYS A 383 23.51 -15.95 15.35
C LYS A 383 23.77 -14.48 15.00
N GLN A 384 25.05 -14.13 14.89
CA GLN A 384 25.53 -12.86 14.36
C GLN A 384 26.12 -13.09 12.99
N MET A 385 25.62 -12.39 11.96
CA MET A 385 26.14 -12.45 10.61
C MET A 385 26.62 -11.06 10.18
N VAL A 386 27.75 -11.02 9.50
CA VAL A 386 28.26 -9.81 8.84
C VAL A 386 28.57 -10.12 7.38
N TYR A 387 28.20 -9.21 6.50
CA TYR A 387 28.58 -9.30 5.10
C TYR A 387 29.02 -7.94 4.56
N TYR A 388 29.83 -7.97 3.49
CA TYR A 388 30.35 -6.77 2.86
C TYR A 388 29.68 -6.51 1.50
N SER A 389 29.44 -5.25 1.20
CA SER A 389 28.93 -4.78 -0.08
C SER A 389 29.70 -3.55 -0.56
N GLN A 390 30.37 -3.66 -1.71
CA GLN A 390 31.11 -2.54 -2.31
C GLN A 390 30.17 -1.36 -2.62
N LYS A 391 29.01 -1.62 -3.20
CA LYS A 391 27.99 -0.60 -3.49
C LYS A 391 27.60 0.20 -2.23
N TYR A 392 27.51 -0.48 -1.10
CA TYR A 392 27.19 0.16 0.18
C TYR A 392 28.39 0.93 0.74
N ALA A 393 29.60 0.42 0.59
CA ALA A 393 30.82 1.13 0.97
C ALA A 393 30.95 2.47 0.23
N ASP A 394 30.74 2.45 -1.10
CA ASP A 394 30.78 3.65 -1.92
C ASP A 394 29.70 4.67 -1.54
N LYS A 395 28.50 4.19 -1.19
CA LYS A 395 27.43 5.03 -0.66
C LYS A 395 27.83 5.65 0.68
N GLN A 396 28.27 4.86 1.65
CA GLN A 396 28.66 5.34 2.97
C GLN A 396 29.82 6.34 2.92
N LYS A 397 30.77 6.13 2.03
CA LYS A 397 31.87 7.08 1.80
C LYS A 397 31.33 8.44 1.30
N ARG A 398 30.42 8.44 0.35
CA ARG A 398 29.78 9.69 -0.13
C ARG A 398 28.97 10.37 0.97
N ASP A 399 28.14 9.61 1.70
CA ASP A 399 27.31 10.14 2.78
C ASP A 399 28.19 10.74 3.89
N ARG A 400 29.28 10.05 4.28
CA ARG A 400 30.26 10.56 5.25
C ARG A 400 30.92 11.85 4.77
N GLN A 401 31.30 11.94 3.48
CA GLN A 401 31.89 13.14 2.93
C GLN A 401 30.95 14.35 3.06
N MET A 402 29.66 14.18 2.77
CA MET A 402 28.66 15.25 2.96
C MET A 402 28.56 15.67 4.43
N VAL A 403 28.58 14.71 5.36
CA VAL A 403 28.58 15.01 6.79
C VAL A 403 29.85 15.74 7.24
N ILE A 404 31.01 15.38 6.69
CA ILE A 404 32.30 16.08 6.97
C ILE A 404 32.25 17.53 6.46
N GLU A 405 31.73 17.76 5.24
CA GLU A 405 31.58 19.14 4.73
C GLU A 405 30.65 19.99 5.61
N LYS A 406 29.53 19.38 6.06
CA LYS A 406 28.64 20.03 7.02
C LYS A 406 29.35 20.31 8.37
N ALA A 407 30.20 19.39 8.85
CA ALA A 407 30.99 19.61 10.07
C ALA A 407 31.98 20.75 9.92
N LYS A 408 32.63 20.87 8.76
CA LYS A 408 33.55 22.00 8.45
C LYS A 408 32.78 23.34 8.42
N ASP A 409 31.58 23.37 7.85
CA ASP A 409 30.76 24.57 7.84
C ASP A 409 30.31 24.95 9.26
N LEU A 410 29.90 23.97 10.06
CA LEU A 410 29.55 24.18 11.48
C LEU A 410 30.73 24.77 12.29
N ILE A 411 31.94 24.30 12.05
CA ILE A 411 33.13 24.85 12.70
C ILE A 411 33.38 26.31 12.31
N LYS A 412 33.10 26.67 11.05
CA LYS A 412 33.24 28.06 10.57
C LYS A 412 32.12 28.97 11.08
N ASN A 413 30.91 28.46 11.18
CA ASN A 413 29.70 29.22 11.51
C ASN A 413 28.90 28.58 12.66
N PRO A 414 29.44 28.44 13.89
CA PRO A 414 28.80 27.67 14.96
C PRO A 414 27.41 28.19 15.34
N SER A 415 27.22 29.52 15.34
CA SER A 415 25.94 30.18 15.70
C SER A 415 24.78 29.89 14.71
N ALA A 416 25.07 29.44 13.52
CA ALA A 416 24.06 29.04 12.53
C ALA A 416 23.46 27.66 12.79
N TYR A 417 24.01 26.91 13.76
CA TYR A 417 23.63 25.53 14.02
C TYR A 417 23.07 25.33 15.42
N THR A 418 22.00 24.55 15.49
CA THR A 418 21.41 24.04 16.71
C THR A 418 21.74 22.54 16.89
N ARG A 419 21.42 21.99 18.05
CA ARG A 419 21.55 20.55 18.30
C ARG A 419 20.80 19.70 17.27
N ALA A 420 19.63 20.16 16.84
CA ALA A 420 18.83 19.47 15.82
C ALA A 420 19.45 19.59 14.41
N THR A 421 19.88 20.80 14.01
CA THR A 421 20.44 21.03 12.68
C THR A 421 21.87 20.50 12.50
N SER A 422 22.60 20.27 13.60
CA SER A 422 23.95 19.70 13.59
C SER A 422 24.00 18.16 13.56
N TYR A 423 22.84 17.51 13.54
CA TYR A 423 22.74 16.04 13.59
C TYR A 423 23.68 15.36 12.56
N GLY A 424 24.40 14.36 13.02
CA GLY A 424 25.45 13.66 12.28
C GLY A 424 26.79 14.40 12.27
N ALA A 425 26.81 15.70 11.93
CA ALA A 425 28.02 16.51 11.83
C ALA A 425 28.71 16.73 13.18
N ALA A 426 27.93 16.94 14.24
CA ALA A 426 28.43 17.11 15.60
C ALA A 426 29.28 15.92 16.08
N GLY A 427 28.99 14.70 15.61
CA GLY A 427 29.77 13.49 15.94
C GLY A 427 31.20 13.48 15.40
N TYR A 428 31.51 14.36 14.42
CA TYR A 428 32.88 14.52 13.86
C TYR A 428 33.57 15.80 14.31
N ILE A 429 33.08 16.46 15.38
CA ILE A 429 33.65 17.69 15.90
C ILE A 429 34.07 17.48 17.35
N ASN A 430 35.32 17.84 17.65
CA ASN A 430 35.84 17.85 19.02
C ASN A 430 35.29 19.10 19.76
N ASN A 431 35.09 18.97 21.06
CA ASN A 431 34.73 20.03 22.00
C ASN A 431 33.37 20.72 21.73
N ILE A 432 32.50 20.16 20.87
CA ILE A 432 31.18 20.75 20.62
C ILE A 432 30.31 20.65 21.87
N LYS A 433 29.70 21.76 22.26
CA LYS A 433 28.72 21.84 23.35
C LYS A 433 27.51 22.63 22.85
N PHE A 434 26.36 22.29 23.35
CA PHE A 434 25.10 22.97 23.02
C PHE A 434 24.57 23.64 24.28
N ASP A 435 24.10 24.85 24.15
CA ASP A 435 23.33 25.52 25.18
C ASP A 435 22.07 24.73 25.51
N LYS A 436 21.73 24.63 26.78
CA LYS A 436 20.61 23.76 27.23
C LYS A 436 19.24 24.35 26.95
N GLU A 437 19.13 25.68 26.90
CA GLU A 437 17.87 26.38 26.73
C GLU A 437 17.58 26.65 25.26
N THR A 438 18.56 27.16 24.54
CA THR A 438 18.42 27.54 23.12
C THR A 438 18.76 26.42 22.15
N GLY A 439 19.49 25.41 22.58
CA GLY A 439 20.01 24.34 21.74
C GLY A 439 21.08 24.79 20.73
N VAL A 440 21.49 26.04 20.74
CA VAL A 440 22.53 26.58 19.84
C VAL A 440 23.92 26.12 20.29
N VAL A 441 24.88 26.03 19.37
CA VAL A 441 26.27 25.70 19.71
C VAL A 441 26.84 26.77 20.64
N SER A 442 27.32 26.34 21.82
CA SER A 442 27.85 27.24 22.85
C SER A 442 29.15 27.90 22.36
N ASN A 443 29.25 29.22 22.52
CA ASN A 443 30.48 29.96 22.26
C ASN A 443 31.57 29.64 23.33
N GLY A 444 32.83 29.56 22.92
CA GLY A 444 33.99 29.50 23.86
C GLY A 444 34.80 28.23 23.83
N SER A 445 34.52 27.28 22.95
CA SER A 445 35.37 26.10 22.72
C SER A 445 36.02 26.17 21.36
N GLU A 446 37.32 25.86 21.27
CA GLU A 446 38.00 25.68 19.98
C GLU A 446 37.46 24.42 19.31
N LEU A 447 36.65 24.58 18.26
CA LEU A 447 36.06 23.49 17.50
C LEU A 447 37.05 22.98 16.45
N SER A 448 37.26 21.69 16.38
CA SER A 448 38.12 21.06 15.37
C SER A 448 37.51 19.74 14.87
N LEU A 449 37.90 19.31 13.65
CA LEU A 449 37.48 18.02 13.13
C LEU A 449 38.13 16.87 13.92
N ASN A 450 37.32 15.89 14.28
CA ASN A 450 37.78 14.64 14.88
C ASN A 450 38.26 13.66 13.80
N LEU A 451 39.49 13.81 13.34
CA LEU A 451 40.06 12.99 12.28
C LEU A 451 40.20 11.52 12.68
N GLU A 452 40.42 11.24 13.97
CA GLU A 452 40.53 9.86 14.48
C GLU A 452 39.17 9.14 14.33
N LYS A 453 38.09 9.80 14.73
CA LYS A 453 36.75 9.26 14.59
C LYS A 453 36.35 9.05 13.13
N ILE A 454 36.73 9.95 12.23
CA ILE A 454 36.50 9.80 10.79
C ILE A 454 37.20 8.56 10.25
N LYS A 455 38.49 8.38 10.58
CA LYS A 455 39.31 7.21 10.18
C LYS A 455 38.78 5.91 10.79
N GLU A 456 38.30 5.95 12.04
CA GLU A 456 37.69 4.78 12.68
C GLU A 456 36.44 4.35 11.93
N ASP A 457 35.51 5.28 11.66
CA ASP A 457 34.25 4.99 10.99
C ASP A 457 34.45 4.51 9.54
N GLU A 458 35.53 4.96 8.88
CA GLU A 458 35.88 4.55 7.51
C GLU A 458 36.21 3.06 7.40
N LYS A 459 36.80 2.45 8.44
CA LYS A 459 37.12 1.01 8.46
C LYS A 459 35.88 0.12 8.32
N PHE A 460 34.70 0.64 8.66
CA PHE A 460 33.46 -0.09 8.68
C PHE A 460 32.54 0.20 7.47
N ASP A 461 33.07 0.91 6.47
CA ASP A 461 32.31 1.15 5.23
C ASP A 461 32.02 -0.17 4.51
N GLY A 462 30.79 -0.34 4.08
CA GLY A 462 30.35 -1.51 3.31
C GLY A 462 29.91 -2.70 4.16
N TYR A 463 30.14 -2.70 5.45
CA TYR A 463 29.72 -3.80 6.31
C TYR A 463 28.27 -3.64 6.78
N TYR A 464 27.50 -4.70 6.57
CA TYR A 464 26.17 -4.92 7.15
C TYR A 464 26.25 -5.98 8.24
N SER A 465 25.49 -5.79 9.30
CA SER A 465 25.35 -6.80 10.35
C SER A 465 23.89 -7.11 10.63
N ILE A 466 23.61 -8.39 10.77
CA ILE A 466 22.29 -8.96 11.07
C ILE A 466 22.45 -9.91 12.26
N VAL A 467 21.47 -9.87 13.14
CA VAL A 467 21.38 -10.80 14.30
C VAL A 467 20.04 -11.51 14.28
N THR A 468 20.04 -12.78 14.70
CA THR A 468 18.82 -13.59 14.69
C THR A 468 18.84 -14.65 15.80
N SER A 469 17.63 -14.99 16.28
CA SER A 469 17.38 -16.17 17.11
C SER A 469 17.34 -17.48 16.30
N GLU A 470 17.24 -17.39 14.97
CA GLU A 470 17.11 -18.54 14.07
C GLU A 470 18.49 -19.02 13.61
N GLU A 471 19.18 -19.75 14.50
CA GLU A 471 20.57 -20.20 14.31
C GLU A 471 20.76 -21.12 13.10
N HIS A 472 19.69 -21.88 12.75
CA HIS A 472 19.68 -22.87 11.65
C HIS A 472 19.68 -22.22 10.25
N LEU A 473 19.29 -20.94 10.12
CA LEU A 473 19.29 -20.26 8.83
C LEU A 473 20.70 -20.10 8.30
N SER A 474 20.92 -20.43 7.03
CA SER A 474 22.17 -20.11 6.34
C SER A 474 22.36 -18.60 6.20
N ASP A 475 23.60 -18.17 5.98
CA ASP A 475 23.90 -16.73 5.83
C ASP A 475 23.23 -16.13 4.59
N LEU A 476 23.07 -16.92 3.52
CA LEU A 476 22.37 -16.50 2.31
C LEU A 476 20.86 -16.33 2.55
N GLU A 477 20.22 -17.29 3.22
CA GLU A 477 18.81 -17.18 3.61
C GLU A 477 18.57 -15.97 4.49
N LEU A 478 19.41 -15.77 5.50
CA LEU A 478 19.33 -14.65 6.44
C LEU A 478 19.44 -13.30 5.71
N ARG A 479 20.41 -13.18 4.78
CA ARG A 479 20.56 -12.00 3.92
C ARG A 479 19.31 -11.74 3.09
N ASN A 480 18.75 -12.78 2.47
CA ASN A 480 17.56 -12.65 1.61
C ASN A 480 16.32 -12.28 2.42
N ILE A 481 16.12 -12.87 3.60
CA ILE A 481 15.06 -12.50 4.53
C ILE A 481 15.21 -11.02 4.91
N TYR A 482 16.38 -10.59 5.35
CA TYR A 482 16.60 -9.20 5.79
C TYR A 482 16.47 -8.20 4.64
N LYS A 483 16.87 -8.56 3.43
CA LYS A 483 16.69 -7.72 2.23
C LYS A 483 15.21 -7.43 1.93
N GLY A 484 14.32 -8.35 2.27
CA GLY A 484 12.88 -8.16 2.14
C GLY A 484 12.33 -6.97 2.95
N LEU A 485 13.10 -6.41 3.89
CA LEU A 485 12.71 -5.21 4.64
C LEU A 485 12.50 -3.98 3.73
N SER A 486 13.13 -3.94 2.57
CA SER A 486 12.90 -2.89 1.57
C SER A 486 11.43 -2.81 1.10
N LYS A 487 10.67 -3.90 1.21
CA LYS A 487 9.24 -3.94 0.86
C LYS A 487 8.40 -3.02 1.74
N ILE A 488 8.74 -2.94 3.04
CA ILE A 488 7.99 -2.06 3.97
C ILE A 488 8.37 -0.60 3.75
N GLU A 489 9.63 -0.31 3.45
CA GLU A 489 10.08 1.06 3.10
C GLU A 489 9.35 1.57 1.85
N GLU A 490 9.26 0.72 0.80
CA GLU A 490 8.50 1.04 -0.42
C GLU A 490 7.01 1.25 -0.11
N THR A 491 6.45 0.44 0.77
CA THR A 491 5.05 0.52 1.19
C THR A 491 4.76 1.86 1.89
N PHE A 492 5.62 2.30 2.80
CA PHE A 492 5.49 3.63 3.40
C PHE A 492 5.69 4.77 2.41
N LYS A 493 6.54 4.59 1.40
CA LYS A 493 6.68 5.58 0.34
C LYS A 493 5.37 5.74 -0.43
N ILE A 494 4.67 4.66 -0.74
CA ILE A 494 3.37 4.70 -1.42
C ILE A 494 2.34 5.47 -0.59
N THR A 495 2.20 5.15 0.69
CA THR A 495 1.21 5.84 1.55
C THR A 495 1.51 7.33 1.70
N LYS A 496 2.77 7.71 1.79
CA LYS A 496 3.18 9.11 1.98
C LYS A 496 3.14 9.95 0.71
N SER A 497 3.52 9.39 -0.45
CA SER A 497 3.65 10.13 -1.69
C SER A 497 2.49 9.89 -2.65
N GLU A 498 2.10 8.63 -2.91
CA GLU A 498 1.07 8.35 -3.90
C GLU A 498 -0.34 8.55 -3.32
N PHE A 499 -0.56 8.18 -2.06
CA PHE A 499 -1.85 8.37 -1.40
C PHE A 499 -1.99 9.70 -0.67
N ASN A 500 -0.93 10.52 -0.67
CA ASN A 500 -0.92 11.82 0.01
C ASN A 500 -1.53 11.78 1.42
N ALA A 501 -1.14 10.76 2.21
CA ALA A 501 -1.72 10.51 3.53
C ALA A 501 -1.22 11.51 4.60
N ARG A 502 -0.46 12.51 4.23
CA ARG A 502 0.03 13.60 5.09
C ARG A 502 0.02 14.95 4.36
N PRO A 503 -0.39 16.08 5.01
CA PRO A 503 -0.89 16.13 6.39
C PRO A 503 -2.22 15.42 6.57
N ILE A 504 -2.52 14.98 7.81
CA ILE A 504 -3.79 14.34 8.14
C ILE A 504 -4.84 15.43 8.38
N ASN A 505 -5.99 15.32 7.69
CA ASN A 505 -7.03 16.35 7.64
C ASN A 505 -8.26 16.06 8.53
N VAL A 506 -8.19 15.06 9.43
CA VAL A 506 -9.24 14.73 10.38
C VAL A 506 -8.73 14.90 11.83
N ARG A 507 -9.64 15.17 12.76
CA ARG A 507 -9.25 15.59 14.12
C ARG A 507 -9.54 14.55 15.21
N LEU A 508 -10.66 13.83 15.10
CA LEU A 508 -11.05 12.82 16.07
C LEU A 508 -10.16 11.59 15.94
N GLU A 509 -9.76 11.00 17.04
CA GLU A 509 -8.90 9.82 17.09
C GLU A 509 -9.45 8.66 16.26
N ASP A 510 -10.75 8.34 16.43
CA ASP A 510 -11.40 7.27 15.66
C ASP A 510 -11.44 7.59 14.16
N HIS A 511 -11.60 8.86 13.78
CA HIS A 511 -11.55 9.28 12.38
C HIS A 511 -10.13 9.20 11.80
N ILE A 512 -9.11 9.44 12.62
CA ILE A 512 -7.70 9.27 12.22
C ILE A 512 -7.45 7.80 11.93
N ASP A 513 -7.84 6.88 12.82
CA ASP A 513 -7.65 5.45 12.63
C ASP A 513 -8.48 4.92 11.44
N ALA A 514 -9.73 5.38 11.26
CA ALA A 514 -10.55 5.04 10.09
C ALA A 514 -9.92 5.51 8.77
N LEU A 515 -9.27 6.68 8.75
CA LEU A 515 -8.53 7.16 7.58
C LEU A 515 -7.34 6.25 7.26
N PHE A 516 -6.63 5.78 8.28
CA PHE A 516 -5.56 4.80 8.09
C PHE A 516 -6.10 3.44 7.64
N LEU A 517 -7.30 3.03 8.05
CA LEU A 517 -7.96 1.83 7.53
C LEU A 517 -8.23 1.95 6.02
N ILE A 518 -8.72 3.11 5.57
CA ILE A 518 -8.90 3.38 4.14
C ILE A 518 -7.56 3.33 3.40
N CYS A 519 -6.50 3.92 3.96
CA CYS A 519 -5.16 3.85 3.39
C CYS A 519 -4.64 2.40 3.34
N PHE A 520 -4.90 1.61 4.37
CA PHE A 520 -4.52 0.19 4.43
C PHE A 520 -5.24 -0.64 3.35
N ILE A 521 -6.56 -0.50 3.21
CA ILE A 521 -7.34 -1.17 2.15
C ILE A 521 -6.80 -0.76 0.77
N SER A 522 -6.56 0.53 0.56
CA SER A 522 -5.97 1.07 -0.68
C SER A 522 -4.61 0.43 -0.98
N LEU A 523 -3.79 0.28 0.05
CA LEU A 523 -2.46 -0.32 -0.05
C LEU A 523 -2.51 -1.80 -0.42
N VAL A 524 -3.42 -2.57 0.22
CA VAL A 524 -3.66 -3.98 -0.13
C VAL A 524 -4.05 -4.10 -1.60
N ILE A 525 -5.02 -3.31 -2.07
CA ILE A 525 -5.48 -3.34 -3.47
C ILE A 525 -4.33 -3.09 -4.44
N ILE A 526 -3.52 -2.07 -4.19
CA ILE A 526 -2.41 -1.70 -5.09
C ILE A 526 -1.30 -2.75 -5.08
N ARG A 527 -1.00 -3.35 -3.93
CA ARG A 527 0.00 -4.41 -3.84
C ARG A 527 -0.46 -5.69 -4.54
N LEU A 528 -1.73 -6.06 -4.40
CA LEU A 528 -2.31 -7.19 -5.13
C LEU A 528 -2.34 -6.92 -6.64
N LEU A 529 -2.75 -5.73 -7.06
CA LEU A 529 -2.71 -5.31 -8.47
C LEU A 529 -1.29 -5.42 -9.05
N GLN A 530 -0.29 -4.94 -8.32
CA GLN A 530 1.11 -5.02 -8.74
C GLN A 530 1.59 -6.47 -8.89
N TYR A 531 1.18 -7.33 -7.97
CA TYR A 531 1.50 -8.76 -8.00
C TYR A 531 0.82 -9.46 -9.19
N ASP A 532 -0.47 -9.21 -9.43
CA ASP A 532 -1.26 -9.82 -10.51
C ASP A 532 -0.66 -9.50 -11.90
N ILE A 533 0.00 -8.36 -12.04
CA ILE A 533 0.73 -8.00 -13.25
C ILE A 533 2.22 -8.40 -13.21
N ASN A 534 2.60 -9.33 -12.31
CA ASN A 534 3.96 -9.85 -12.17
C ASN A 534 5.02 -8.75 -11.92
N ASN A 535 4.68 -7.69 -11.20
CA ASN A 535 5.56 -6.53 -10.91
C ASN A 535 6.17 -5.88 -12.16
N LYS A 536 5.54 -6.04 -13.33
CA LYS A 536 6.07 -5.55 -14.62
C LYS A 536 6.21 -4.02 -14.67
N TYR A 537 5.36 -3.32 -13.94
CA TYR A 537 5.33 -1.85 -13.88
C TYR A 537 5.41 -1.38 -12.44
N THR A 538 6.02 -0.21 -12.23
CA THR A 538 6.00 0.45 -10.92
C THR A 538 4.60 0.93 -10.56
N ILE A 539 4.29 0.99 -9.27
CA ILE A 539 2.99 1.48 -8.77
C ILE A 539 2.69 2.87 -9.33
N LYS A 540 3.65 3.79 -9.30
CA LYS A 540 3.47 5.14 -9.85
C LYS A 540 3.04 5.13 -11.33
N ASN A 541 3.68 4.28 -12.14
CA ASN A 541 3.32 4.16 -13.56
C ASN A 541 1.89 3.62 -13.73
N ILE A 542 1.52 2.56 -12.98
CA ILE A 542 0.18 1.98 -13.03
C ILE A 542 -0.87 3.02 -12.64
N LEU A 543 -0.68 3.71 -11.52
CA LEU A 543 -1.63 4.71 -11.03
C LEU A 543 -1.83 5.84 -12.04
N GLU A 544 -0.76 6.34 -12.65
CA GLU A 544 -0.85 7.35 -13.71
C GLU A 544 -1.71 6.88 -14.89
N LYS A 545 -1.55 5.63 -15.33
CA LYS A 545 -2.31 5.09 -16.47
C LYS A 545 -3.78 4.84 -16.10
N ILE A 546 -4.06 4.28 -14.93
CA ILE A 546 -5.42 4.05 -14.44
C ILE A 546 -6.15 5.39 -14.23
N LYS A 547 -5.49 6.39 -13.66
CA LYS A 547 -6.04 7.74 -13.47
C LYS A 547 -6.43 8.39 -14.80
N ASN A 548 -5.63 8.20 -15.84
CA ASN A 548 -5.86 8.78 -17.16
C ASN A 548 -6.71 7.91 -18.10
N PHE A 549 -7.13 6.72 -17.65
CA PHE A 549 -8.05 5.89 -18.44
C PHE A 549 -9.49 6.29 -18.12
N LYS A 550 -10.12 6.99 -19.06
CA LYS A 550 -11.41 7.65 -18.90
C LYS A 550 -12.34 7.28 -20.03
N CYS A 551 -13.63 7.60 -19.88
CA CYS A 551 -14.59 7.60 -20.97
C CYS A 551 -15.24 8.98 -21.09
N THR A 552 -15.56 9.36 -22.30
CA THR A 552 -16.33 10.58 -22.63
C THR A 552 -17.66 10.16 -23.19
N HIS A 553 -18.75 10.78 -22.75
CA HIS A 553 -20.05 10.62 -23.35
C HIS A 553 -20.03 11.26 -24.74
N GLU A 554 -20.36 10.50 -25.78
CA GLU A 554 -20.38 11.01 -27.15
C GLU A 554 -21.79 11.43 -27.56
N THR A 555 -22.78 10.55 -27.43
CA THR A 555 -24.19 10.82 -27.70
C THR A 555 -25.07 9.65 -27.23
N GLY A 556 -26.24 9.94 -26.74
CA GLY A 556 -27.26 8.95 -26.37
C GLY A 556 -26.76 7.93 -25.37
N ASN A 557 -26.43 6.73 -25.84
CA ASN A 557 -25.92 5.63 -25.01
C ASN A 557 -24.48 5.24 -25.33
N LEU A 558 -23.77 6.05 -26.11
CA LEU A 558 -22.43 5.74 -26.58
C LEU A 558 -21.37 6.52 -25.82
N TYR A 559 -20.34 5.81 -25.33
CA TYR A 559 -19.18 6.35 -24.65
C TYR A 559 -17.92 5.96 -25.40
N LYS A 560 -16.96 6.87 -25.47
CA LYS A 560 -15.64 6.65 -26.08
C LYS A 560 -14.58 6.55 -24.99
N PHE A 561 -13.82 5.46 -24.99
CA PHE A 561 -12.69 5.30 -24.09
C PHE A 561 -11.47 6.08 -24.60
N ILE A 562 -10.84 6.83 -23.68
CA ILE A 562 -9.65 7.63 -23.92
C ILE A 562 -8.55 7.23 -22.93
N GLY A 563 -7.30 7.51 -23.26
CA GLY A 563 -6.16 7.16 -22.41
C GLY A 563 -5.76 5.67 -22.47
N TYR A 564 -6.26 4.91 -23.45
CA TYR A 564 -5.87 3.52 -23.67
C TYR A 564 -4.39 3.42 -24.07
N LYS A 565 -3.58 2.73 -23.26
CA LYS A 565 -2.13 2.58 -23.39
C LYS A 565 -1.74 1.10 -23.29
N PRO A 566 -0.51 0.70 -23.67
CA PRO A 566 -0.06 -0.69 -23.57
C PRO A 566 -0.19 -1.27 -22.16
N GLU A 567 0.01 -0.45 -21.11
CA GLU A 567 -0.16 -0.84 -19.72
C GLU A 567 -1.62 -1.20 -19.42
N ILE A 568 -2.58 -0.40 -19.92
CA ILE A 568 -4.02 -0.66 -19.79
C ILE A 568 -4.39 -1.96 -20.54
N GLN A 569 -3.87 -2.17 -21.75
CA GLN A 569 -4.06 -3.41 -22.47
C GLN A 569 -3.51 -4.63 -21.71
N TYR A 570 -2.39 -4.46 -21.03
CA TYR A 570 -1.80 -5.50 -20.21
C TYR A 570 -2.66 -5.81 -18.97
N LEU A 571 -3.18 -4.77 -18.31
CA LEU A 571 -4.12 -4.90 -17.19
C LEU A 571 -5.40 -5.64 -17.61
N ASN A 572 -6.00 -5.26 -18.75
CA ASN A 572 -7.20 -5.92 -19.30
C ASN A 572 -7.00 -7.43 -19.44
N ARG A 573 -5.87 -7.83 -20.04
CA ARG A 573 -5.57 -9.26 -20.23
C ARG A 573 -5.33 -10.01 -18.94
N LYS A 574 -4.65 -9.36 -17.97
CA LYS A 574 -4.31 -10.00 -16.69
C LYS A 574 -5.49 -10.12 -15.75
N LEU A 575 -6.37 -9.13 -15.76
CA LEU A 575 -7.57 -9.08 -14.91
C LEU A 575 -8.84 -9.51 -15.65
N GLU A 576 -8.72 -9.94 -16.91
CA GLU A 576 -9.82 -10.43 -17.75
C GLU A 576 -10.99 -9.43 -17.88
N LEU A 577 -10.65 -8.13 -18.08
CA LEU A 577 -11.63 -7.07 -18.27
C LEU A 577 -11.82 -6.76 -19.76
N ASP A 578 -13.07 -6.79 -20.27
CA ASP A 578 -13.42 -6.46 -21.66
C ASP A 578 -13.48 -4.94 -21.89
N MET A 579 -12.34 -4.24 -21.70
CA MET A 579 -12.22 -2.79 -21.88
C MET A 579 -11.36 -2.42 -23.11
N ASP A 580 -11.20 -3.31 -24.07
CA ASP A 580 -10.33 -3.09 -25.25
C ASP A 580 -11.06 -2.34 -26.39
N LYS A 581 -12.37 -2.17 -26.33
CA LYS A 581 -13.17 -1.50 -27.34
C LYS A 581 -13.12 0.01 -27.15
N LYS A 582 -12.80 0.75 -28.20
CA LYS A 582 -12.76 2.21 -28.18
C LYS A 582 -14.13 2.83 -27.85
N TYR A 583 -15.21 2.22 -28.32
CA TYR A 583 -16.58 2.68 -28.09
C TYR A 583 -17.37 1.61 -27.34
N ASN A 584 -18.07 2.02 -26.31
CA ASN A 584 -18.88 1.15 -25.46
C ASN A 584 -20.25 1.78 -25.20
N THR A 585 -21.26 0.95 -24.98
CA THR A 585 -22.56 1.43 -24.51
C THR A 585 -22.54 1.55 -22.98
N ARG A 586 -23.43 2.38 -22.42
CA ARG A 586 -23.59 2.53 -20.97
C ARG A 586 -23.85 1.19 -20.28
N GLU A 587 -24.68 0.33 -20.89
CA GLU A 587 -24.98 -1.01 -20.36
C GLU A 587 -23.74 -1.89 -20.34
N ASN A 588 -22.91 -1.82 -21.39
CA ASN A 588 -21.69 -2.61 -21.48
C ASN A 588 -20.69 -2.19 -20.39
N ILE A 589 -20.50 -0.86 -20.21
CA ILE A 589 -19.64 -0.35 -19.13
C ILE A 589 -20.16 -0.78 -17.75
N LYS A 590 -21.50 -0.65 -17.53
CA LYS A 590 -22.11 -1.13 -16.28
C LYS A 590 -21.95 -2.63 -16.08
N LYS A 591 -21.97 -3.43 -17.15
CA LYS A 591 -21.71 -4.87 -17.06
C LYS A 591 -20.28 -5.16 -16.65
N ILE A 592 -19.30 -4.45 -17.23
CA ILE A 592 -17.88 -4.57 -16.86
C ILE A 592 -17.66 -4.18 -15.39
N LEU A 593 -18.40 -3.20 -14.87
CA LEU A 593 -18.28 -2.74 -13.48
C LEU A 593 -19.10 -3.57 -12.47
N LYS A 594 -19.91 -4.52 -12.93
CA LYS A 594 -20.74 -5.39 -12.08
C LYS A 594 -20.10 -6.78 -11.92
N TYR A 595 -18.97 -6.92 -11.36
CA TYR A 595 -18.43 -8.25 -11.04
C TYR A 595 -19.13 -8.89 -9.86
#